data_f486b1a95e4ad13e37055f8455cd1af8
#
_entry.id   f486b1a95e4ad13e37055f8455cd1af8
#
_cell.length_a   1.000
_cell.length_b   1.000
_cell.length_c   1.000
_cell.angle_alpha   90.00
_cell.angle_beta   90.00
_cell.angle_gamma   90.00
#
_symmetry.space_group_name_H-M   'P 1'
#
loop_
_entity.id
_entity.type
_entity.pdbx_description
1 polymer ?
#
loop_
_entity_poly.entity_id
_entity_poly.type
_entity_poly.pdbx_seq_one_letter_code
_entity_poly.pdbx_strand_id
1 'polypeptide(L)'
;MLNAALRFSRLVLPVLLATIAFVPRASADDKVLKVGTLKLIHGISAYFYERFAPEGYKVEVYPFESPTDGKNAVLTGTVDSCIHGIAAFLLGAAAGEPVTIVANANNRGMAVIAGVNTDIKTIKDLRGKRVAIWPGSTQEAVIFERLRMEGMSIKDIQPIRLQFSDHPAALARGDIDAYVGAEPAPGISLANGTGRLVEYPYSTPIGSLNMILSASEKAVKENPERIKMIVDMHRRAIDYAMANPPQIVEVAMAKLGQQRKSIELAVPNVELAWKIDDVFMQRADAYTRLMFENKQIRQMPDLSRHITRQFM
;
A
#
# COMPACT_ATOMS: atom_id res chain seq x y z
N MET A 1 15.46 68.28 -74.24
CA MET A 1 15.41 66.84 -74.08
C MET A 1 15.77 66.57 -72.66
N LEU A 2 14.78 66.41 -71.75
CA LEU A 2 15.01 66.30 -70.32
C LEU A 2 14.83 64.87 -69.92
N ASN A 3 15.90 64.28 -69.30
CA ASN A 3 15.86 62.97 -68.62
C ASN A 3 15.53 63.20 -67.13
N ALA A 4 14.34 62.74 -66.71
CA ALA A 4 13.92 62.69 -65.32
C ALA A 4 14.26 61.31 -64.72
N ALA A 5 15.19 61.25 -63.79
CA ALA A 5 15.54 60.05 -63.02
C ALA A 5 14.63 59.95 -61.78
N LEU A 6 13.76 58.97 -61.73
CA LEU A 6 13.00 58.61 -60.52
C LEU A 6 13.88 57.86 -59.53
N ARG A 7 14.05 58.43 -58.34
CA ARG A 7 14.68 57.76 -57.18
C ARG A 7 13.60 56.98 -56.41
N PHE A 8 13.65 55.69 -56.43
CA PHE A 8 12.84 54.82 -55.50
C PHE A 8 13.57 54.75 -54.16
N SER A 9 12.96 55.34 -53.15
CA SER A 9 13.35 55.19 -51.77
C SER A 9 12.78 53.86 -51.24
N ARG A 10 13.67 52.89 -50.90
CA ARG A 10 13.27 51.64 -50.24
C ARG A 10 13.17 51.90 -48.74
N LEU A 11 11.92 51.96 -48.22
CA LEU A 11 11.65 51.88 -46.77
C LEU A 11 11.88 50.46 -46.31
N VAL A 12 12.94 50.25 -45.52
CA VAL A 12 13.17 48.98 -44.81
C VAL A 12 12.43 49.06 -43.49
N LEU A 13 11.33 48.34 -43.37
CA LEU A 13 10.56 48.19 -42.14
C LEU A 13 11.25 47.07 -41.28
N PRO A 14 11.70 47.36 -40.04
CA PRO A 14 12.23 46.26 -39.19
C PRO A 14 11.07 45.40 -38.70
N VAL A 15 11.05 44.13 -39.11
CA VAL A 15 10.19 43.09 -38.57
C VAL A 15 10.70 42.70 -37.19
N LEU A 16 10.01 43.18 -36.16
CA LEU A 16 10.29 42.76 -34.77
C LEU A 16 9.74 41.33 -34.60
N LEU A 17 10.60 40.31 -34.66
CA LEU A 17 10.24 38.95 -34.27
C LEU A 17 10.08 38.92 -32.74
N ALA A 18 8.83 39.00 -32.27
CA ALA A 18 8.51 38.67 -30.88
C ALA A 18 8.58 37.17 -30.72
N THR A 19 9.67 36.67 -30.11
CA THR A 19 9.79 35.30 -29.63
C THR A 19 8.81 35.13 -28.47
N ILE A 20 7.61 34.60 -28.75
CA ILE A 20 6.68 34.15 -27.72
C ILE A 20 7.35 32.93 -27.08
N ALA A 21 7.93 33.12 -25.89
CA ALA A 21 8.36 32.02 -25.05
C ALA A 21 7.12 31.18 -24.71
N PHE A 22 7.01 30.01 -25.33
CA PHE A 22 5.98 29.02 -25.01
C PHE A 22 6.30 28.46 -23.64
N VAL A 23 5.78 29.06 -22.57
CA VAL A 23 5.78 28.47 -21.23
C VAL A 23 4.71 27.38 -21.27
N PRO A 24 5.07 26.10 -21.17
CA PRO A 24 4.08 25.05 -21.13
C PRO A 24 3.19 25.27 -19.89
N ARG A 25 1.93 25.59 -20.14
CA ARG A 25 0.92 25.74 -19.09
C ARG A 25 0.67 24.33 -18.58
N ALA A 26 1.07 24.03 -17.34
CA ALA A 26 0.75 22.76 -16.70
C ALA A 26 -0.77 22.51 -16.86
N SER A 27 -1.12 21.34 -17.36
CA SER A 27 -2.53 20.92 -17.49
C SER A 27 -3.15 20.89 -16.08
N ALA A 28 -4.45 21.14 -15.97
CA ALA A 28 -5.16 21.01 -14.70
C ALA A 28 -5.02 19.60 -14.10
N ASP A 29 -4.84 18.59 -14.94
CA ASP A 29 -4.61 17.18 -14.54
C ASP A 29 -3.20 16.97 -13.93
N ASP A 30 -2.21 17.78 -14.31
CA ASP A 30 -0.86 17.73 -13.74
C ASP A 30 -0.80 18.13 -12.26
N LYS A 31 -1.82 18.83 -11.77
CA LYS A 31 -1.96 19.26 -10.37
C LYS A 31 -2.81 18.32 -9.51
N VAL A 32 -3.24 17.19 -10.03
CA VAL A 32 -3.94 16.15 -9.28
C VAL A 32 -2.95 15.04 -8.93
N LEU A 33 -2.73 14.80 -7.63
CA LEU A 33 -1.92 13.71 -7.10
C LEU A 33 -2.82 12.51 -6.84
N LYS A 34 -2.66 11.44 -7.64
CA LYS A 34 -3.49 10.23 -7.57
C LYS A 34 -2.82 9.19 -6.68
N VAL A 35 -3.41 8.86 -5.55
CA VAL A 35 -2.84 7.94 -4.56
C VAL A 35 -3.75 6.74 -4.36
N GLY A 36 -3.21 5.55 -4.62
CA GLY A 36 -3.88 4.29 -4.32
C GLY A 36 -3.72 3.90 -2.85
N THR A 37 -4.71 3.22 -2.31
CA THR A 37 -4.64 2.63 -0.96
C THR A 37 -5.56 1.43 -0.85
N LEU A 38 -5.31 0.53 0.12
CA LEU A 38 -6.25 -0.54 0.41
C LEU A 38 -7.36 -0.07 1.35
N LYS A 39 -8.56 -0.63 1.21
CA LYS A 39 -9.72 -0.42 2.10
C LYS A 39 -9.55 -1.11 3.46
N LEU A 40 -8.45 -0.77 4.15
CA LEU A 40 -8.03 -1.33 5.42
C LEU A 40 -7.56 -0.20 6.35
N ILE A 41 -7.46 -0.45 7.65
CA ILE A 41 -6.84 0.50 8.60
C ILE A 41 -5.41 0.86 8.17
N HIS A 42 -4.71 -0.07 7.56
CA HIS A 42 -3.36 0.09 7.03
C HIS A 42 -3.24 1.19 5.96
N GLY A 43 -4.32 1.44 5.22
CA GLY A 43 -4.37 2.47 4.18
C GLY A 43 -4.82 3.84 4.66
N ILE A 44 -5.11 3.99 5.94
CA ILE A 44 -5.82 5.16 6.50
C ILE A 44 -5.04 6.47 6.32
N SER A 45 -3.70 6.43 6.31
CA SER A 45 -2.85 7.62 6.15
C SER A 45 -3.12 8.37 4.85
N ALA A 46 -3.48 7.69 3.77
CA ALA A 46 -3.76 8.31 2.47
C ALA A 46 -4.93 9.32 2.54
N TYR A 47 -5.90 9.09 3.41
CA TYR A 47 -7.06 9.99 3.57
C TYR A 47 -6.77 11.27 4.34
N PHE A 48 -5.56 11.42 4.89
CA PHE A 48 -5.07 12.67 5.49
C PHE A 48 -4.21 13.50 4.53
N TYR A 49 -3.85 12.99 3.34
CA TYR A 49 -2.90 13.66 2.44
C TYR A 49 -3.39 15.03 1.95
N GLU A 50 -4.69 15.17 1.66
CA GLU A 50 -5.28 16.44 1.21
C GLU A 50 -4.95 17.60 2.17
N ARG A 51 -4.85 17.31 3.48
CA ARG A 51 -4.47 18.27 4.50
C ARG A 51 -3.06 18.85 4.32
N PHE A 52 -2.20 18.11 3.62
CA PHE A 52 -0.79 18.42 3.43
C PHE A 52 -0.41 18.61 1.97
N ALA A 53 -1.41 18.69 1.09
CA ALA A 53 -1.20 18.94 -0.32
C ALA A 53 -0.49 20.29 -0.52
N PRO A 54 0.51 20.36 -1.42
CA PRO A 54 1.11 21.63 -1.79
C PRO A 54 0.08 22.60 -2.40
N GLU A 55 0.33 23.90 -2.28
CA GLU A 55 -0.56 24.91 -2.83
C GLU A 55 -0.84 24.68 -4.32
N GLY A 56 -2.12 24.69 -4.67
CA GLY A 56 -2.61 24.47 -6.04
C GLY A 56 -2.65 23.02 -6.48
N TYR A 57 -2.31 22.06 -5.61
CA TYR A 57 -2.48 20.62 -5.85
C TYR A 57 -3.73 20.10 -5.15
N LYS A 58 -4.32 19.04 -5.74
CA LYS A 58 -5.40 18.24 -5.15
C LYS A 58 -4.93 16.80 -5.00
N VAL A 59 -5.50 16.07 -4.04
CA VAL A 59 -5.23 14.65 -3.85
C VAL A 59 -6.50 13.85 -4.13
N GLU A 60 -6.39 12.87 -5.01
CA GLU A 60 -7.44 11.88 -5.24
C GLU A 60 -6.99 10.54 -4.67
N VAL A 61 -7.81 9.97 -3.78
CA VAL A 61 -7.54 8.68 -3.15
C VAL A 61 -8.36 7.59 -3.83
N TYR A 62 -7.67 6.58 -4.36
CA TYR A 62 -8.26 5.43 -5.06
C TYR A 62 -8.20 4.19 -4.16
N PRO A 63 -9.34 3.75 -3.59
CA PRO A 63 -9.38 2.57 -2.74
C PRO A 63 -9.41 1.28 -3.56
N PHE A 64 -8.56 0.32 -3.20
CA PHE A 64 -8.48 -1.03 -3.77
C PHE A 64 -8.83 -2.10 -2.73
N GLU A 65 -9.42 -3.20 -3.17
CA GLU A 65 -9.70 -4.37 -2.32
C GLU A 65 -8.51 -5.36 -2.29
N SER A 66 -7.71 -5.40 -3.36
CA SER A 66 -6.61 -6.34 -3.55
C SER A 66 -5.26 -5.62 -3.55
N PRO A 67 -4.23 -6.14 -2.83
CA PRO A 67 -2.86 -5.62 -2.91
C PRO A 67 -2.27 -5.66 -4.33
N THR A 68 -2.62 -6.67 -5.11
CA THR A 68 -2.18 -6.84 -6.51
C THR A 68 -2.77 -5.75 -7.40
N ASP A 69 -4.06 -5.42 -7.22
CA ASP A 69 -4.71 -4.37 -8.01
C ASP A 69 -4.08 -2.99 -7.72
N GLY A 70 -3.80 -2.69 -6.45
CA GLY A 70 -3.10 -1.48 -6.06
C GLY A 70 -1.70 -1.38 -6.69
N LYS A 71 -0.92 -2.48 -6.68
CA LYS A 71 0.38 -2.54 -7.34
C LYS A 71 0.24 -2.34 -8.86
N ASN A 72 -0.71 -3.00 -9.49
CA ASN A 72 -0.93 -2.88 -10.94
C ASN A 72 -1.36 -1.47 -11.35
N ALA A 73 -2.15 -0.77 -10.53
CA ALA A 73 -2.53 0.62 -10.76
C ALA A 73 -1.32 1.56 -10.79
N VAL A 74 -0.29 1.28 -9.98
CA VAL A 74 1.01 2.00 -10.02
C VAL A 74 1.74 1.72 -11.34
N LEU A 75 1.82 0.46 -11.76
CA LEU A 75 2.54 0.06 -12.98
C LEU A 75 1.90 0.61 -14.25
N THR A 76 0.57 0.72 -14.27
CA THR A 76 -0.19 1.28 -15.41
C THR A 76 -0.24 2.81 -15.41
N GLY A 77 0.21 3.47 -14.33
CA GLY A 77 0.09 4.92 -14.17
C GLY A 77 -1.34 5.40 -13.87
N THR A 78 -2.24 4.49 -13.49
CA THR A 78 -3.59 4.85 -13.03
C THR A 78 -3.53 5.69 -11.76
N VAL A 79 -2.55 5.38 -10.88
CA VAL A 79 -2.18 6.18 -9.71
C VAL A 79 -0.69 6.47 -9.72
N ASP A 80 -0.28 7.59 -9.13
CA ASP A 80 1.15 7.98 -8.99
C ASP A 80 1.90 7.07 -8.01
N SER A 81 1.21 6.68 -6.95
CA SER A 81 1.72 5.80 -5.89
C SER A 81 0.58 5.03 -5.23
N CYS A 82 0.91 3.95 -4.52
CA CYS A 82 -0.09 3.16 -3.80
C CYS A 82 0.48 2.58 -2.50
N ILE A 83 -0.35 2.61 -1.45
CA ILE A 83 -0.11 1.87 -0.21
C ILE A 83 -0.67 0.47 -0.38
N HIS A 84 0.20 -0.54 -0.41
CA HIS A 84 -0.20 -1.95 -0.53
C HIS A 84 0.80 -2.89 0.18
N GLY A 85 0.42 -4.17 0.29
CA GLY A 85 1.22 -5.17 1.01
C GLY A 85 2.58 -5.44 0.36
N ILE A 86 3.62 -5.58 1.20
CA ILE A 86 4.98 -5.87 0.75
C ILE A 86 5.07 -7.19 -0.03
N ALA A 87 4.27 -8.20 0.30
CA ALA A 87 4.29 -9.47 -0.43
C ALA A 87 3.89 -9.30 -1.91
N ALA A 88 2.84 -8.52 -2.20
CA ALA A 88 2.43 -8.23 -3.59
C ALA A 88 3.52 -7.45 -4.34
N PHE A 89 4.23 -6.55 -3.65
CA PHE A 89 5.39 -5.87 -4.20
C PHE A 89 6.51 -6.87 -4.56
N LEU A 90 6.89 -7.75 -3.61
CA LEU A 90 7.97 -8.73 -3.81
C LEU A 90 7.64 -9.75 -4.91
N LEU A 91 6.37 -10.15 -5.06
CA LEU A 91 5.91 -10.96 -6.18
C LEU A 91 6.16 -10.26 -7.52
N GLY A 92 5.83 -8.97 -7.61
CA GLY A 92 6.08 -8.17 -8.81
C GLY A 92 7.57 -7.98 -9.09
N ALA A 93 8.35 -7.57 -8.09
CA ALA A 93 9.80 -7.38 -8.21
C ALA A 93 10.52 -8.68 -8.63
N ALA A 94 10.13 -9.84 -8.06
CA ALA A 94 10.65 -11.15 -8.46
C ALA A 94 10.25 -11.55 -9.88
N ALA A 95 9.14 -11.04 -10.39
CA ALA A 95 8.71 -11.20 -11.80
C ALA A 95 9.38 -10.19 -12.75
N GLY A 96 10.22 -9.27 -12.25
CA GLY A 96 10.90 -8.24 -13.05
C GLY A 96 10.01 -7.03 -13.35
N GLU A 97 8.92 -6.83 -12.62
CA GLU A 97 8.07 -5.64 -12.78
C GLU A 97 8.80 -4.38 -12.29
N PRO A 98 8.71 -3.24 -13.03
CA PRO A 98 9.42 -2.00 -12.72
C PRO A 98 8.71 -1.21 -11.61
N VAL A 99 8.74 -1.72 -10.40
CA VAL A 99 8.12 -1.13 -9.19
C VAL A 99 9.17 -0.83 -8.13
N THR A 100 9.00 0.29 -7.41
CA THR A 100 9.96 0.79 -6.41
C THR A 100 9.24 1.15 -5.11
N ILE A 101 9.75 0.70 -3.97
CA ILE A 101 9.33 1.19 -2.65
C ILE A 101 9.97 2.56 -2.43
N VAL A 102 9.12 3.55 -2.12
CA VAL A 102 9.52 4.94 -1.86
C VAL A 102 9.34 5.35 -0.40
N ALA A 103 8.54 4.62 0.38
CA ALA A 103 8.41 4.75 1.83
C ALA A 103 7.88 3.45 2.47
N ASN A 104 8.11 3.26 3.77
CA ASN A 104 7.31 2.36 4.58
C ASN A 104 5.90 2.95 4.73
N ALA A 105 4.88 2.16 5.05
CA ALA A 105 3.54 2.70 5.34
C ALA A 105 3.03 2.26 6.72
N ASN A 106 3.25 1.02 7.08
CA ASN A 106 2.90 0.52 8.41
C ASN A 106 3.48 -0.87 8.69
N ASN A 107 3.44 -1.19 9.98
CA ASN A 107 3.74 -2.50 10.53
C ASN A 107 2.49 -3.05 11.22
N ARG A 108 2.48 -4.35 11.54
CA ARG A 108 1.43 -5.03 12.30
C ARG A 108 0.07 -5.07 11.60
N GLY A 109 -1.02 -5.10 12.38
CA GLY A 109 -2.40 -5.09 11.90
C GLY A 109 -2.86 -6.41 11.27
N MET A 110 -2.19 -7.51 11.54
CA MET A 110 -2.59 -8.86 11.15
C MET A 110 -2.96 -9.68 12.38
N ALA A 111 -3.95 -10.55 12.25
CA ALA A 111 -4.30 -11.51 13.28
C ALA A 111 -4.76 -12.84 12.68
N VAL A 112 -4.53 -13.92 13.42
CA VAL A 112 -5.19 -15.20 13.21
C VAL A 112 -6.40 -15.23 14.14
N ILE A 113 -7.58 -15.29 13.56
CA ILE A 113 -8.87 -15.30 14.26
C ILE A 113 -9.55 -16.64 14.02
N ALA A 114 -10.00 -17.28 15.08
CA ALA A 114 -10.83 -18.49 15.03
C ALA A 114 -12.28 -18.20 15.42
N GLY A 115 -13.21 -18.94 14.84
CA GLY A 115 -14.62 -18.90 15.24
C GLY A 115 -14.78 -19.31 16.70
N VAL A 116 -15.64 -18.61 17.44
CA VAL A 116 -15.90 -18.91 18.87
C VAL A 116 -16.41 -20.32 19.10
N ASN A 117 -17.09 -20.92 18.11
CA ASN A 117 -17.63 -22.25 18.14
C ASN A 117 -16.64 -23.36 17.71
N THR A 118 -15.36 -23.00 17.49
CA THR A 118 -14.30 -23.96 17.15
C THR A 118 -13.42 -24.27 18.36
N ASP A 119 -12.68 -25.35 18.29
CA ASP A 119 -11.68 -25.76 19.30
C ASP A 119 -10.28 -25.17 19.08
N ILE A 120 -10.10 -24.33 18.04
CA ILE A 120 -8.81 -23.74 17.63
C ILE A 120 -8.32 -22.76 18.69
N LYS A 121 -7.18 -23.02 19.31
CA LYS A 121 -6.52 -22.16 20.31
C LYS A 121 -5.10 -21.75 19.92
N THR A 122 -4.47 -22.54 19.05
CA THR A 122 -3.08 -22.33 18.59
C THR A 122 -3.00 -22.50 17.07
N ILE A 123 -1.85 -22.16 16.48
CA ILE A 123 -1.61 -22.39 15.04
C ILE A 123 -1.66 -23.89 14.70
N LYS A 124 -1.24 -24.79 15.60
CA LYS A 124 -1.30 -26.24 15.37
C LYS A 124 -2.74 -26.75 15.20
N ASP A 125 -3.68 -26.13 15.85
CA ASP A 125 -5.11 -26.52 15.79
C ASP A 125 -5.76 -26.17 14.46
N LEU A 126 -5.07 -25.41 13.59
CA LEU A 126 -5.50 -25.14 12.21
C LEU A 126 -5.44 -26.38 11.31
N ARG A 127 -4.78 -27.47 11.75
CA ARG A 127 -4.68 -28.70 10.96
C ARG A 127 -6.05 -29.23 10.56
N GLY A 128 -6.27 -29.41 9.25
CA GLY A 128 -7.52 -29.87 8.68
C GLY A 128 -8.67 -28.85 8.70
N LYS A 129 -8.47 -27.64 9.23
CA LYS A 129 -9.49 -26.60 9.33
C LYS A 129 -9.60 -25.75 8.05
N ARG A 130 -10.77 -25.20 7.79
CA ARG A 130 -11.04 -24.24 6.72
C ARG A 130 -10.53 -22.87 7.15
N VAL A 131 -9.44 -22.41 6.54
CA VAL A 131 -8.76 -21.17 6.92
C VAL A 131 -8.82 -20.19 5.75
N ALA A 132 -9.50 -19.06 5.92
CA ALA A 132 -9.55 -18.03 4.88
C ALA A 132 -8.21 -17.28 4.80
N ILE A 133 -7.72 -17.12 3.57
CA ILE A 133 -6.46 -16.46 3.21
C ILE A 133 -6.68 -15.74 1.89
N TRP A 134 -6.06 -14.54 1.74
CA TRP A 134 -5.99 -13.87 0.44
C TRP A 134 -4.65 -14.16 -0.24
N PRO A 135 -4.64 -14.90 -1.38
CA PRO A 135 -3.41 -15.24 -2.09
C PRO A 135 -2.63 -14.00 -2.56
N GLY A 136 -1.30 -14.06 -2.47
CA GLY A 136 -0.41 -12.96 -2.84
C GLY A 136 -0.39 -11.81 -1.84
N SER A 137 -1.01 -11.98 -0.68
CA SER A 137 -1.00 -10.99 0.39
C SER A 137 0.12 -11.20 1.39
N THR A 138 0.39 -10.16 2.18
CA THR A 138 1.28 -10.21 3.34
C THR A 138 0.82 -11.28 4.35
N GLN A 139 -0.48 -11.42 4.54
CA GLN A 139 -1.09 -12.39 5.44
C GLN A 139 -0.82 -13.84 5.00
N GLU A 140 -0.82 -14.11 3.69
CA GLU A 140 -0.45 -15.42 3.17
C GLU A 140 1.02 -15.76 3.47
N ALA A 141 1.93 -14.83 3.23
CA ALA A 141 3.34 -15.05 3.51
C ALA A 141 3.59 -15.34 5.00
N VAL A 142 2.90 -14.58 5.88
CA VAL A 142 3.02 -14.75 7.33
C VAL A 142 2.46 -16.09 7.79
N ILE A 143 1.29 -16.52 7.30
CA ILE A 143 0.73 -17.81 7.75
C ILE A 143 1.54 -18.99 7.24
N PHE A 144 2.14 -18.90 6.04
CA PHE A 144 3.04 -19.94 5.56
C PHE A 144 4.22 -20.13 6.51
N GLU A 145 4.82 -19.02 6.94
CA GLU A 145 5.93 -19.06 7.89
C GLU A 145 5.49 -19.57 9.27
N ARG A 146 4.33 -19.13 9.77
CA ARG A 146 3.82 -19.60 11.06
C ARG A 146 3.51 -21.10 11.05
N LEU A 147 2.92 -21.61 9.97
CA LEU A 147 2.70 -23.04 9.80
C LEU A 147 4.03 -23.80 9.76
N ARG A 148 5.03 -23.29 9.02
CA ARG A 148 6.37 -23.89 8.92
C ARG A 148 7.05 -23.99 10.29
N MET A 149 6.98 -22.94 11.12
CA MET A 149 7.52 -22.93 12.47
C MET A 149 6.87 -23.97 13.39
N GLU A 150 5.63 -24.36 13.11
CA GLU A 150 4.91 -25.43 13.84
C GLU A 150 5.08 -26.82 13.19
N GLY A 151 5.99 -26.97 12.21
CA GLY A 151 6.20 -28.22 11.47
C GLY A 151 5.03 -28.57 10.55
N MET A 152 4.29 -27.57 10.10
CA MET A 152 3.13 -27.67 9.20
C MET A 152 3.41 -26.97 7.88
N SER A 153 2.52 -27.16 6.94
CA SER A 153 2.50 -26.48 5.65
C SER A 153 1.08 -26.05 5.27
N ILE A 154 0.93 -25.32 4.19
CA ILE A 154 -0.39 -24.95 3.65
C ILE A 154 -1.26 -26.17 3.27
N LYS A 155 -0.63 -27.33 3.02
CA LYS A 155 -1.32 -28.60 2.73
C LYS A 155 -1.96 -29.23 3.96
N ASP A 156 -1.56 -28.82 5.15
CA ASP A 156 -2.09 -29.30 6.41
C ASP A 156 -3.38 -28.60 6.82
N ILE A 157 -3.79 -27.53 6.12
CA ILE A 157 -5.04 -26.81 6.31
C ILE A 157 -5.89 -26.89 5.03
N GLN A 158 -7.12 -26.41 5.09
CA GLN A 158 -7.99 -26.23 3.91
C GLN A 158 -8.07 -24.73 3.60
N PRO A 159 -7.18 -24.18 2.71
CA PRO A 159 -7.16 -22.77 2.42
C PRO A 159 -8.39 -22.35 1.61
N ILE A 160 -9.12 -21.35 2.09
CA ILE A 160 -10.29 -20.76 1.43
C ILE A 160 -9.91 -19.36 0.96
N ARG A 161 -10.02 -19.12 -0.36
CA ARG A 161 -9.74 -17.79 -0.94
C ARG A 161 -10.93 -16.87 -0.67
N LEU A 162 -10.75 -15.88 0.19
CA LEU A 162 -11.72 -14.82 0.48
C LEU A 162 -11.06 -13.47 0.60
N GLN A 163 -11.77 -12.41 0.23
CA GLN A 163 -11.33 -11.03 0.46
C GLN A 163 -11.35 -10.71 1.96
N PHE A 164 -10.51 -9.78 2.40
CA PHE A 164 -10.44 -9.42 3.83
C PHE A 164 -11.77 -8.90 4.38
N SER A 165 -12.54 -8.17 3.58
CA SER A 165 -13.89 -7.69 3.92
C SER A 165 -14.89 -8.80 4.21
N ASP A 166 -14.71 -9.98 3.61
CA ASP A 166 -15.64 -11.11 3.73
C ASP A 166 -15.34 -12.01 4.92
N HIS A 167 -14.12 -11.96 5.48
CA HIS A 167 -13.68 -12.84 6.57
C HIS A 167 -14.64 -12.84 7.77
N PRO A 168 -15.06 -11.67 8.35
CA PRO A 168 -15.92 -11.67 9.53
C PRO A 168 -17.27 -12.31 9.29
N ALA A 169 -17.87 -12.05 8.13
CA ALA A 169 -19.18 -12.61 7.78
C ALA A 169 -19.12 -14.12 7.53
N ALA A 170 -18.08 -14.60 6.82
CA ALA A 170 -17.85 -16.01 6.57
C ALA A 170 -17.59 -16.78 7.88
N LEU A 171 -16.81 -16.18 8.80
CA LEU A 171 -16.55 -16.76 10.12
C LEU A 171 -17.85 -16.88 10.94
N ALA A 172 -18.66 -15.81 10.97
CA ALA A 172 -19.91 -15.76 11.72
C ALA A 172 -20.94 -16.79 11.23
N ARG A 173 -20.98 -17.08 9.90
CA ARG A 173 -21.84 -18.11 9.32
C ARG A 173 -21.31 -19.54 9.49
N GLY A 174 -20.03 -19.70 9.89
CA GLY A 174 -19.37 -21.01 9.96
C GLY A 174 -18.94 -21.54 8.58
N ASP A 175 -18.85 -20.70 7.56
CA ASP A 175 -18.32 -21.08 6.24
C ASP A 175 -16.81 -21.39 6.30
N ILE A 176 -16.13 -20.76 7.26
CA ILE A 176 -14.71 -20.96 7.60
C ILE A 176 -14.57 -21.18 9.11
N ASP A 177 -13.50 -21.86 9.51
CA ASP A 177 -13.21 -22.15 10.93
C ASP A 177 -12.30 -21.10 11.53
N ALA A 178 -11.43 -20.51 10.69
CA ALA A 178 -10.50 -19.45 11.05
C ALA A 178 -10.14 -18.61 9.82
N TYR A 179 -9.45 -17.48 10.05
CA TYR A 179 -8.84 -16.71 8.98
C TYR A 179 -7.55 -16.02 9.44
N VAL A 180 -6.70 -15.68 8.48
CA VAL A 180 -5.57 -14.78 8.67
C VAL A 180 -5.93 -13.45 8.02
N GLY A 181 -6.26 -12.46 8.84
CA GLY A 181 -6.88 -11.21 8.38
C GLY A 181 -6.04 -9.97 8.66
N ALA A 182 -6.37 -8.94 7.91
CA ALA A 182 -5.89 -7.57 8.12
C ALA A 182 -6.99 -6.73 8.81
N GLU A 183 -6.58 -5.80 9.67
CA GLU A 183 -7.54 -4.88 10.31
C GLU A 183 -8.27 -4.01 9.26
N PRO A 184 -9.61 -3.85 9.38
CA PRO A 184 -10.42 -4.03 10.59
C PRO A 184 -11.10 -5.41 10.74
N ALA A 185 -10.88 -6.40 9.88
CA ALA A 185 -11.60 -7.69 9.95
C ALA A 185 -11.46 -8.38 11.32
N PRO A 186 -10.26 -8.51 11.92
CA PRO A 186 -10.12 -9.00 13.29
C PRO A 186 -10.94 -8.21 14.31
N GLY A 187 -10.83 -6.88 14.30
CA GLY A 187 -11.61 -6.02 15.19
C GLY A 187 -13.12 -6.20 15.06
N ILE A 188 -13.64 -6.42 13.84
CA ILE A 188 -15.06 -6.71 13.58
C ILE A 188 -15.48 -8.03 14.23
N SER A 189 -14.72 -9.11 14.02
CA SER A 189 -15.06 -10.43 14.58
C SER A 189 -15.01 -10.43 16.11
N LEU A 190 -14.02 -9.73 16.70
CA LEU A 190 -13.90 -9.58 18.14
C LEU A 190 -15.02 -8.72 18.72
N ALA A 191 -15.36 -7.58 18.10
CA ALA A 191 -16.42 -6.69 18.54
C ALA A 191 -17.80 -7.35 18.54
N ASN A 192 -18.05 -8.20 17.53
CA ASN A 192 -19.30 -8.93 17.35
C ASN A 192 -19.37 -10.23 18.19
N GLY A 193 -18.27 -10.62 18.84
CA GLY A 193 -18.22 -11.87 19.60
C GLY A 193 -18.30 -13.14 18.74
N THR A 194 -18.04 -13.04 17.43
CA THR A 194 -18.08 -14.18 16.48
C THR A 194 -16.72 -14.84 16.32
N GLY A 195 -15.65 -14.14 16.68
CA GLY A 195 -14.27 -14.62 16.62
C GLY A 195 -13.55 -14.45 17.94
N ARG A 196 -12.49 -15.25 18.13
CA ARG A 196 -11.49 -15.06 19.18
C ARG A 196 -10.11 -14.98 18.58
N LEU A 197 -9.24 -14.19 19.21
CA LEU A 197 -7.84 -14.10 18.84
C LEU A 197 -7.14 -15.41 19.13
N VAL A 198 -6.46 -15.96 18.11
CA VAL A 198 -5.53 -17.08 18.26
C VAL A 198 -4.13 -16.50 18.47
N GLU A 199 -3.71 -15.60 17.57
CA GLU A 199 -2.34 -15.05 17.60
C GLU A 199 -2.25 -13.74 16.80
N TYR A 200 -1.35 -12.82 17.24
CA TYR A 200 -0.76 -11.80 16.40
C TYR A 200 0.56 -12.34 15.84
N PRO A 201 0.69 -12.66 14.55
CA PRO A 201 1.76 -13.50 14.03
C PRO A 201 3.05 -12.70 13.74
N TYR A 202 3.57 -11.97 14.72
CA TYR A 202 4.74 -11.10 14.53
C TYR A 202 6.06 -11.67 15.06
N SER A 203 6.02 -12.85 15.71
CA SER A 203 7.19 -13.57 16.23
C SER A 203 7.90 -14.40 15.17
N THR A 204 8.01 -13.87 13.96
CA THR A 204 8.67 -14.53 12.82
C THR A 204 9.88 -13.70 12.36
N PRO A 205 10.81 -14.26 11.57
CA PRO A 205 11.90 -13.49 10.96
C PRO A 205 11.44 -12.30 10.09
N ILE A 206 10.26 -12.40 9.48
CA ILE A 206 9.63 -11.28 8.74
C ILE A 206 9.21 -10.15 9.69
N GLY A 207 9.04 -10.46 10.97
CA GLY A 207 8.61 -9.50 11.98
C GLY A 207 7.23 -8.91 11.70
N SER A 208 7.10 -7.62 11.85
CA SER A 208 5.82 -6.92 11.77
C SER A 208 5.61 -6.09 10.49
N LEU A 209 6.56 -6.08 9.55
CA LEU A 209 6.44 -5.31 8.31
C LEU A 209 5.22 -5.77 7.51
N ASN A 210 4.38 -4.81 7.07
CA ASN A 210 3.12 -5.15 6.42
C ASN A 210 2.93 -4.42 5.09
N MET A 211 2.75 -3.09 5.11
CA MET A 211 2.51 -2.34 3.88
C MET A 211 3.59 -1.29 3.63
N ILE A 212 3.74 -0.99 2.35
CA ILE A 212 4.70 -0.01 1.82
C ILE A 212 3.97 0.99 0.92
N LEU A 213 4.58 2.14 0.72
CA LEU A 213 4.22 3.07 -0.36
C LEU A 213 5.14 2.79 -1.54
N SER A 214 4.56 2.47 -2.69
CA SER A 214 5.31 2.22 -3.93
C SER A 214 4.96 3.20 -5.03
N ALA A 215 5.88 3.36 -5.97
CA ALA A 215 5.71 4.05 -7.24
C ALA A 215 6.33 3.20 -8.37
N SER A 216 6.02 3.50 -9.64
CA SER A 216 6.72 2.86 -10.76
C SER A 216 8.15 3.40 -10.88
N GLU A 217 9.09 2.57 -11.34
CA GLU A 217 10.47 3.03 -11.65
C GLU A 217 10.47 4.21 -12.61
N LYS A 218 9.54 4.20 -13.58
CA LYS A 218 9.35 5.30 -14.53
C LYS A 218 9.00 6.60 -13.81
N ALA A 219 8.01 6.58 -12.91
CA ALA A 219 7.59 7.77 -12.17
C ALA A 219 8.71 8.30 -11.26
N VAL A 220 9.44 7.41 -10.58
CA VAL A 220 10.60 7.77 -9.74
C VAL A 220 11.69 8.46 -10.56
N LYS A 221 11.94 8.02 -11.81
CA LYS A 221 12.98 8.53 -12.68
C LYS A 221 12.58 9.80 -13.43
N GLU A 222 11.36 9.82 -13.98
CA GLU A 222 10.89 10.89 -14.88
C GLU A 222 10.20 12.05 -14.12
N ASN A 223 9.58 11.76 -12.96
CA ASN A 223 8.83 12.73 -12.17
C ASN A 223 9.21 12.69 -10.66
N PRO A 224 10.51 12.77 -10.31
CA PRO A 224 10.97 12.61 -8.93
C PRO A 224 10.36 13.64 -7.97
N GLU A 225 10.13 14.88 -8.42
CA GLU A 225 9.51 15.93 -7.58
C GLU A 225 8.06 15.59 -7.23
N ARG A 226 7.31 14.96 -8.14
CA ARG A 226 5.95 14.49 -7.88
C ARG A 226 5.93 13.39 -6.81
N ILE A 227 6.85 12.43 -6.91
CA ILE A 227 6.99 11.35 -5.91
C ILE A 227 7.43 11.93 -4.57
N LYS A 228 8.35 12.90 -4.56
CA LYS A 228 8.80 13.60 -3.34
C LYS A 228 7.64 14.31 -2.63
N MET A 229 6.79 15.02 -3.37
CA MET A 229 5.58 15.64 -2.80
C MET A 229 4.68 14.59 -2.12
N ILE A 230 4.48 13.44 -2.76
CA ILE A 230 3.65 12.36 -2.20
C ILE A 230 4.30 11.76 -0.95
N VAL A 231 5.61 11.51 -0.96
CA VAL A 231 6.34 11.00 0.22
C VAL A 231 6.32 12.01 1.37
N ASP A 232 6.46 13.32 1.10
CA ASP A 232 6.35 14.34 2.15
C ASP A 232 4.93 14.39 2.75
N MET A 233 3.90 14.35 1.91
CA MET A 233 2.52 14.25 2.39
C MET A 233 2.30 12.99 3.22
N HIS A 234 2.84 11.84 2.77
CA HIS A 234 2.75 10.57 3.48
C HIS A 234 3.36 10.65 4.88
N ARG A 235 4.60 11.17 4.98
CA ARG A 235 5.27 11.40 6.26
C ARG A 235 4.45 12.29 7.18
N ARG A 236 4.02 13.47 6.70
CA ARG A 236 3.25 14.44 7.49
C ARG A 236 1.88 13.90 7.91
N ALA A 237 1.24 13.12 7.06
CA ALA A 237 -0.03 12.46 7.36
C ALA A 237 0.12 11.40 8.46
N ILE A 238 1.19 10.61 8.42
CA ILE A 238 1.51 9.63 9.47
C ILE A 238 1.82 10.32 10.78
N ASP A 239 2.70 11.33 10.78
CA ASP A 239 3.07 12.08 11.98
C ASP A 239 1.80 12.74 12.62
N TYR A 240 0.92 13.30 11.78
CA TYR A 240 -0.36 13.85 12.24
C TYR A 240 -1.28 12.78 12.82
N ALA A 241 -1.46 11.66 12.12
CA ALA A 241 -2.34 10.58 12.56
C ALA A 241 -1.86 9.98 13.89
N MET A 242 -0.56 9.78 14.06
CA MET A 242 0.05 9.28 15.31
C MET A 242 -0.14 10.26 16.47
N ALA A 243 -0.08 11.56 16.21
CA ALA A 243 -0.34 12.61 17.20
C ALA A 243 -1.84 12.77 17.54
N ASN A 244 -2.74 12.25 16.68
CA ASN A 244 -4.19 12.42 16.80
C ASN A 244 -4.95 11.09 16.63
N PRO A 245 -4.74 10.07 17.50
CA PRO A 245 -5.37 8.75 17.35
C PRO A 245 -6.91 8.77 17.21
N PRO A 246 -7.67 9.65 17.89
CA PRO A 246 -9.11 9.73 17.68
C PRO A 246 -9.51 10.08 16.24
N GLN A 247 -8.69 10.86 15.52
CA GLN A 247 -8.94 11.19 14.11
C GLN A 247 -8.79 9.95 13.20
N ILE A 248 -7.91 9.01 13.55
CA ILE A 248 -7.80 7.74 12.81
C ILE A 248 -9.13 6.99 12.90
N VAL A 249 -9.74 6.93 14.08
CA VAL A 249 -11.04 6.25 14.31
C VAL A 249 -12.13 6.91 13.46
N GLU A 250 -12.27 8.24 13.51
CA GLU A 250 -13.30 8.96 12.76
C GLU A 250 -13.15 8.76 11.24
N VAL A 251 -11.93 8.92 10.73
CA VAL A 251 -11.66 8.74 9.29
C VAL A 251 -11.88 7.27 8.88
N ALA A 252 -11.47 6.31 9.70
CA ALA A 252 -11.67 4.89 9.43
C ALA A 252 -13.17 4.53 9.40
N MET A 253 -13.97 5.03 10.34
CA MET A 253 -15.42 4.87 10.32
C MET A 253 -16.02 5.42 9.03
N ALA A 254 -15.67 6.65 8.67
CA ALA A 254 -16.20 7.33 7.48
C ALA A 254 -15.78 6.67 6.16
N LYS A 255 -14.54 6.15 6.07
CA LYS A 255 -13.97 5.62 4.81
C LYS A 255 -14.15 4.12 4.66
N LEU A 256 -14.22 3.37 5.76
CA LEU A 256 -14.38 1.91 5.74
C LEU A 256 -15.80 1.46 6.06
N GLY A 257 -16.69 2.37 6.50
CA GLY A 257 -18.10 2.08 6.77
C GLY A 257 -18.32 1.12 7.95
N GLN A 258 -17.36 1.04 8.90
CA GLN A 258 -17.41 0.12 10.02
C GLN A 258 -17.88 0.80 11.31
N GLN A 259 -18.40 0.00 12.24
CA GLN A 259 -18.85 0.50 13.54
C GLN A 259 -17.66 0.94 14.41
N ARG A 260 -17.87 1.99 15.21
CA ARG A 260 -16.87 2.55 16.12
C ARG A 260 -16.15 1.48 16.95
N LYS A 261 -16.91 0.61 17.61
CA LYS A 261 -16.36 -0.45 18.48
C LYS A 261 -15.34 -1.33 17.75
N SER A 262 -15.65 -1.71 16.50
CA SER A 262 -14.75 -2.53 15.67
C SER A 262 -13.48 -1.78 15.32
N ILE A 263 -13.59 -0.49 14.98
CA ILE A 263 -12.44 0.36 14.62
C ILE A 263 -11.57 0.65 15.84
N GLU A 264 -12.17 0.92 17.01
CA GLU A 264 -11.42 1.16 18.24
C GLU A 264 -10.60 -0.07 18.69
N LEU A 265 -11.08 -1.28 18.40
CA LEU A 265 -10.30 -2.52 18.60
C LEU A 265 -9.21 -2.70 17.54
N ALA A 266 -9.44 -2.24 16.31
CA ALA A 266 -8.54 -2.45 15.18
C ALA A 266 -7.36 -1.46 15.14
N VAL A 267 -7.61 -0.17 15.40
CA VAL A 267 -6.62 0.91 15.25
C VAL A 267 -5.34 0.68 16.07
N PRO A 268 -5.40 0.27 17.35
CA PRO A 268 -4.19 0.04 18.16
C PRO A 268 -3.28 -1.09 17.63
N ASN A 269 -3.81 -1.97 16.77
CA ASN A 269 -3.07 -3.09 16.22
C ASN A 269 -2.22 -2.71 15.00
N VAL A 270 -2.47 -1.53 14.39
CA VAL A 270 -1.71 -1.04 13.24
C VAL A 270 -0.72 0.02 13.69
N GLU A 271 0.54 -0.18 13.39
CA GLU A 271 1.64 0.74 13.68
C GLU A 271 1.98 1.50 12.40
N LEU A 272 1.52 2.75 12.30
CA LEU A 272 1.86 3.61 11.17
C LEU A 272 3.36 3.93 11.19
N ALA A 273 4.02 3.86 10.02
CA ALA A 273 5.44 4.10 9.86
C ALA A 273 5.72 4.62 8.45
N TRP A 274 6.74 5.47 8.28
CA TRP A 274 7.10 5.99 6.95
C TRP A 274 8.56 5.78 6.58
N LYS A 275 9.44 5.55 7.57
CA LYS A 275 10.89 5.47 7.34
C LYS A 275 11.30 4.16 6.67
N ILE A 276 12.23 4.28 5.73
CA ILE A 276 13.03 3.17 5.22
C ILE A 276 14.37 3.18 5.96
N ASP A 277 14.36 2.71 7.20
CA ASP A 277 15.56 2.57 8.02
C ASP A 277 16.22 1.19 7.84
N ASP A 278 17.28 0.93 8.59
CA ASP A 278 18.00 -0.34 8.49
C ASP A 278 17.17 -1.51 9.02
N VAL A 279 16.26 -1.26 9.97
CA VAL A 279 15.31 -2.29 10.47
C VAL A 279 14.32 -2.66 9.37
N PHE A 280 13.80 -1.67 8.64
CA PHE A 280 12.96 -1.91 7.47
C PHE A 280 13.71 -2.77 6.42
N MET A 281 14.95 -2.41 6.08
CA MET A 281 15.75 -3.15 5.10
C MET A 281 16.02 -4.59 5.52
N GLN A 282 16.36 -4.82 6.78
CA GLN A 282 16.55 -6.17 7.33
C GLN A 282 15.27 -7.01 7.24
N ARG A 283 14.12 -6.43 7.57
CA ARG A 283 12.81 -7.10 7.47
C ARG A 283 12.41 -7.37 6.02
N ALA A 284 12.63 -6.43 5.11
CA ALA A 284 12.34 -6.62 3.68
C ALA A 284 13.21 -7.74 3.07
N ASP A 285 14.49 -7.82 3.45
CA ASP A 285 15.39 -8.90 3.04
C ASP A 285 14.94 -10.25 3.62
N ALA A 286 14.61 -10.31 4.91
CA ALA A 286 14.06 -11.52 5.55
C ALA A 286 12.75 -11.95 4.88
N TYR A 287 11.88 -11.00 4.55
CA TYR A 287 10.63 -11.26 3.82
C TYR A 287 10.89 -11.92 2.47
N THR A 288 11.79 -11.33 1.68
CA THR A 288 12.18 -11.82 0.36
C THR A 288 12.71 -13.23 0.44
N ARG A 289 13.59 -13.50 1.42
CA ARG A 289 14.21 -14.81 1.66
C ARG A 289 13.16 -15.86 2.02
N LEU A 290 12.26 -15.54 2.94
CA LEU A 290 11.19 -16.45 3.36
C LEU A 290 10.20 -16.75 2.23
N MET A 291 9.81 -15.75 1.44
CA MET A 291 8.95 -15.98 0.28
C MET A 291 9.63 -16.89 -0.76
N PHE A 292 10.95 -16.79 -0.92
CA PHE A 292 11.73 -17.69 -1.77
C PHE A 292 11.80 -19.11 -1.20
N GLU A 293 12.11 -19.27 0.06
CA GLU A 293 12.17 -20.58 0.76
C GLU A 293 10.80 -21.28 0.74
N ASN A 294 9.72 -20.52 0.93
CA ASN A 294 8.34 -21.00 0.87
C ASN A 294 7.83 -21.19 -0.57
N LYS A 295 8.69 -20.98 -1.60
CA LYS A 295 8.37 -21.12 -3.03
C LYS A 295 7.23 -20.21 -3.50
N GLN A 296 7.00 -19.09 -2.82
CA GLN A 296 6.03 -18.07 -3.23
C GLN A 296 6.61 -17.19 -4.35
N ILE A 297 7.93 -16.99 -4.39
CA ILE A 297 8.66 -16.40 -5.50
C ILE A 297 9.66 -17.38 -6.07
N ARG A 298 9.94 -17.29 -7.38
CA ARG A 298 10.85 -18.22 -8.08
C ARG A 298 12.30 -17.79 -8.03
N GLN A 299 12.56 -16.50 -7.84
CA GLN A 299 13.89 -15.91 -7.72
C GLN A 299 13.84 -14.74 -6.74
N MET A 300 14.95 -14.48 -6.08
CA MET A 300 15.07 -13.32 -5.20
C MET A 300 15.34 -12.07 -6.03
N PRO A 301 14.50 -11.03 -5.91
CA PRO A 301 14.79 -9.74 -6.54
C PRO A 301 15.98 -9.05 -5.86
N ASP A 302 16.71 -8.26 -6.60
CA ASP A 302 17.72 -7.35 -6.04
C ASP A 302 17.03 -6.14 -5.41
N LEU A 303 16.86 -6.15 -4.09
CA LEU A 303 16.16 -5.10 -3.36
C LEU A 303 16.81 -3.72 -3.50
N SER A 304 18.13 -3.65 -3.79
CA SER A 304 18.82 -2.37 -3.99
C SER A 304 18.31 -1.59 -5.21
N ARG A 305 17.72 -2.30 -6.18
CA ARG A 305 17.10 -1.72 -7.38
C ARG A 305 15.64 -1.33 -7.17
N HIS A 306 14.99 -1.95 -6.18
CA HIS A 306 13.56 -1.84 -5.96
C HIS A 306 13.18 -1.04 -4.71
N ILE A 307 14.15 -0.57 -3.93
CA ILE A 307 13.93 0.26 -2.74
C ILE A 307 14.81 1.50 -2.81
N THR A 308 14.24 2.68 -2.66
CA THR A 308 15.00 3.93 -2.65
C THR A 308 14.78 4.74 -1.39
N ARG A 309 15.86 5.35 -0.87
CA ARG A 309 15.82 6.28 0.27
C ARG A 309 15.95 7.75 -0.18
N GLN A 310 15.96 8.03 -1.49
CA GLN A 310 16.24 9.37 -2.02
C GLN A 310 15.19 10.42 -1.65
N PHE A 311 14.01 10.01 -1.16
CA PHE A 311 12.92 10.91 -0.77
C PHE A 311 12.75 11.03 0.76
N MET A 312 13.66 10.40 1.56
CA MET A 312 13.63 10.41 3.04
C MET A 312 14.13 11.73 3.62
#